data_92952b98a76cb0e167d2f02319dfd4c4
#
_entry.id   92952b98a76cb0e167d2f02319dfd4c4
#
_cell.length_a   1.000
_cell.length_b   1.000
_cell.length_c   1.000
_cell.angle_alpha   90.00
_cell.angle_beta   90.00
_cell.angle_gamma   90.00
#
_symmetry.space_group_name_H-M   'P 1'
#
loop_
_entity.id
_entity.type
_entity.pdbx_description
1 polymer ?
#
loop_
_entity_poly.entity_id
_entity_poly.type
_entity_poly.pdbx_seq_one_letter_code
_entity_poly.pdbx_strand_id
1 'polypeptide(L)'
;MRLFPYGVTIQIRPAKHGPTRDSRGNLVTTWPEYLWFEQDDCAIVPQYSADTRDRGRTHMVVVGQTLYAPYDIVLDSGDQVQYEGQLYSIEGIVGRWRNPFTGEKAIAEAALGTIREG
;
A
#
# COMPACT_ATOMS: atom_id res chain seq x y z
N MET A 1 -19.92 8.59 5.07
CA MET A 1 -19.08 8.99 6.23
C MET A 1 -17.63 8.72 5.90
N ARG A 2 -16.77 9.69 6.14
CA ARG A 2 -15.34 9.50 5.92
C ARG A 2 -14.71 8.76 7.09
N LEU A 3 -13.87 7.78 6.78
CA LEU A 3 -13.11 7.04 7.77
C LEU A 3 -12.06 7.95 8.43
N PHE A 4 -11.44 8.82 7.62
CA PHE A 4 -10.42 9.75 8.09
C PHE A 4 -10.85 11.18 7.79
N PRO A 5 -11.15 12.01 8.81
CA PRO A 5 -11.55 13.41 8.58
C PRO A 5 -10.53 14.23 7.81
N TYR A 6 -9.23 13.92 7.99
CA TYR A 6 -8.14 14.56 7.28
C TYR A 6 -7.46 13.59 6.32
N GLY A 7 -8.23 12.65 5.79
CA GLY A 7 -7.72 11.67 4.84
C GLY A 7 -7.29 12.29 3.53
N VAL A 8 -6.47 11.54 2.80
CA VAL A 8 -5.92 11.98 1.52
C VAL A 8 -6.47 11.14 0.39
N THR A 9 -6.35 11.67 -0.83
CA THR A 9 -6.68 10.95 -2.06
C THR A 9 -5.39 10.42 -2.66
N ILE A 10 -5.38 9.14 -2.96
CA ILE A 10 -4.25 8.49 -3.62
C ILE A 10 -4.66 8.03 -5.00
N GLN A 11 -3.68 7.74 -5.86
CA GLN A 11 -3.92 7.11 -7.16
C GLN A 11 -3.39 5.69 -7.12
N ILE A 12 -4.17 4.77 -7.67
CA ILE A 12 -3.85 3.34 -7.67
C ILE A 12 -3.79 2.85 -9.10
N ARG A 13 -2.74 2.07 -9.41
CA ARG A 13 -2.61 1.41 -10.71
C ARG A 13 -2.51 -0.09 -10.48
N PRO A 14 -3.57 -0.85 -10.83
CA PRO A 14 -3.54 -2.30 -10.63
C PRO A 14 -2.49 -2.98 -11.48
N ALA A 15 -1.87 -4.01 -10.92
CA ALA A 15 -0.98 -4.88 -11.66
C ALA A 15 -1.80 -5.79 -12.56
N LYS A 16 -1.34 -5.99 -13.78
CA LYS A 16 -1.98 -6.89 -14.74
C LYS A 16 -1.03 -8.03 -15.08
N HIS A 17 -1.50 -9.27 -14.89
CA HIS A 17 -0.70 -10.46 -15.10
C HIS A 17 -1.10 -11.13 -16.41
N GLY A 18 -0.15 -11.22 -17.34
CA GLY A 18 -0.38 -11.81 -18.64
C GLY A 18 -1.08 -10.86 -19.62
N PRO A 19 -1.50 -11.37 -20.80
CA PRO A 19 -1.39 -12.75 -21.28
C PRO A 19 0.00 -13.16 -21.77
N THR A 20 0.94 -12.21 -21.87
CA THR A 20 2.29 -12.47 -22.35
C THR A 20 3.09 -13.26 -21.31
N ARG A 21 3.89 -14.22 -21.78
CA ARG A 21 4.79 -14.99 -20.92
C ARG A 21 6.24 -14.67 -21.26
N ASP A 22 7.10 -14.72 -20.25
CA ASP A 22 8.53 -14.54 -20.44
C ASP A 22 9.18 -15.83 -20.93
N SER A 23 10.51 -15.82 -21.09
CA SER A 23 11.28 -16.97 -21.58
C SER A 23 11.20 -18.18 -20.64
N ARG A 24 10.80 -18.01 -19.40
CA ARG A 24 10.65 -19.07 -18.40
C ARG A 24 9.21 -19.56 -18.27
N GLY A 25 8.29 -19.02 -19.06
CA GLY A 25 6.89 -19.40 -19.02
C GLY A 25 6.07 -18.69 -17.95
N ASN A 26 6.63 -17.74 -17.22
CA ASN A 26 5.91 -16.97 -16.23
C ASN A 26 5.12 -15.84 -16.88
N LEU A 27 3.95 -15.53 -16.32
CA LEU A 27 3.17 -14.40 -16.81
C LEU A 27 3.90 -13.09 -16.53
N VAL A 28 3.98 -12.23 -17.54
CA VAL A 28 4.58 -10.91 -17.41
C VAL A 28 3.62 -9.99 -16.68
N THR A 29 4.10 -9.31 -15.64
CA THR A 29 3.31 -8.33 -14.91
C THR A 29 3.54 -6.95 -15.48
N THR A 30 2.47 -6.23 -15.77
CA THR A 30 2.51 -4.86 -16.29
C THR A 30 1.59 -3.96 -15.47
N TRP A 31 1.84 -2.65 -15.58
CA TRP A 31 1.03 -1.63 -14.92
C TRP A 31 0.58 -0.59 -15.96
N PRO A 32 -0.50 -0.89 -16.72
CA PRO A 32 -0.94 0.02 -17.78
C PRO A 32 -1.37 1.38 -17.25
N GLU A 33 -0.93 2.44 -17.92
CA GLU A 33 -1.25 3.82 -17.53
C GLU A 33 -2.75 4.11 -17.51
N TYR A 34 -3.51 3.49 -18.40
CA TYR A 34 -4.95 3.74 -18.47
C TYR A 34 -5.72 3.14 -17.29
N LEU A 35 -5.07 2.34 -16.44
CA LEU A 35 -5.72 1.73 -15.29
C LEU A 35 -5.63 2.56 -14.01
N TRP A 36 -4.96 3.71 -14.04
CA TRP A 36 -4.92 4.60 -12.88
C TRP A 36 -6.33 5.01 -12.46
N PHE A 37 -6.62 4.91 -11.16
CA PHE A 37 -7.87 5.42 -10.60
C PHE A 37 -7.60 6.06 -9.25
N GLU A 38 -8.51 6.95 -8.84
CA GLU A 38 -8.38 7.65 -7.57
C GLU A 38 -9.10 6.91 -6.45
N GLN A 39 -8.52 6.96 -5.28
CA GLN A 39 -9.14 6.44 -4.06
C GLN A 39 -9.06 7.49 -2.97
N ASP A 40 -10.22 7.90 -2.48
CA ASP A 40 -10.34 8.85 -1.37
C ASP A 40 -10.27 8.15 -0.02
N ASP A 41 -10.21 8.96 1.04
CA ASP A 41 -10.38 8.52 2.42
C ASP A 41 -9.28 7.55 2.84
N CYS A 42 -8.05 7.88 2.50
CA CYS A 42 -6.87 7.09 2.83
C CYS A 42 -5.96 7.84 3.79
N ALA A 43 -5.07 7.11 4.44
CA ALA A 43 -4.01 7.69 5.24
C ALA A 43 -2.71 6.95 4.97
N ILE A 44 -1.61 7.68 4.85
CA ILE A 44 -0.28 7.11 4.70
C ILE A 44 0.52 7.52 5.92
N VAL A 45 0.99 6.53 6.66
CA VAL A 45 1.65 6.73 7.95
C VAL A 45 3.03 6.09 7.92
N PRO A 46 4.09 6.83 8.31
CA PRO A 46 5.41 6.23 8.42
C PRO A 46 5.43 5.14 9.49
N GLN A 47 6.12 4.05 9.22
CA GLN A 47 6.40 3.02 10.22
C GLN A 47 7.78 3.22 10.79
N TYR A 48 7.88 3.14 12.10
CA TYR A 48 9.13 3.31 12.80
C TYR A 48 9.54 2.01 13.48
N SER A 49 10.84 1.76 13.48
CA SER A 49 11.45 0.69 14.26
C SER A 49 12.41 1.31 15.26
N ALA A 50 12.38 0.80 16.50
CA ALA A 50 13.33 1.23 17.51
C ALA A 50 14.68 0.58 17.25
N ASP A 51 15.75 1.40 17.25
CA ASP A 51 17.12 0.92 17.12
C ASP A 51 17.87 1.26 18.41
N THR A 52 18.39 0.23 19.09
CA THR A 52 19.07 0.39 20.38
C THR A 52 20.58 0.17 20.27
N ARG A 53 21.16 0.29 19.09
CA ARG A 53 22.58 -0.04 18.86
C ARG A 53 23.56 0.86 19.58
N ASP A 54 23.14 2.04 19.99
CA ASP A 54 24.08 3.07 20.46
C ASP A 54 23.94 3.29 21.96
N ARG A 55 24.68 2.51 22.75
CA ARG A 55 24.81 2.67 24.20
C ARG A 55 23.48 2.75 24.96
N GLY A 56 22.51 1.96 24.56
CA GLY A 56 21.21 1.94 25.20
C GLY A 56 20.29 3.08 24.82
N ARG A 57 20.69 3.95 23.90
CA ARG A 57 19.80 4.97 23.34
C ARG A 57 18.89 4.36 22.31
N THR A 58 17.60 4.67 22.41
CA THR A 58 16.62 4.25 21.42
C THR A 58 16.50 5.30 20.33
N HIS A 59 16.81 4.92 19.11
CA HIS A 59 16.58 5.74 17.93
C HIS A 59 15.38 5.22 17.18
N MET A 60 14.48 6.10 16.76
CA MET A 60 13.36 5.74 15.91
C MET A 60 13.77 5.90 14.45
N VAL A 61 13.73 4.81 13.72
CA VAL A 61 14.10 4.77 12.31
C VAL A 61 12.87 4.48 11.47
N VAL A 62 12.65 5.26 10.41
CA VAL A 62 11.56 4.98 9.47
C VAL A 62 11.95 3.77 8.63
N VAL A 63 11.19 2.68 8.77
CA VAL A 63 11.46 1.43 8.06
C VAL A 63 10.52 1.20 6.88
N GLY A 64 9.53 2.07 6.69
CA GLY A 64 8.58 1.96 5.60
C GLY A 64 7.38 2.86 5.84
N GLN A 65 6.36 2.66 5.05
CA GLN A 65 5.10 3.38 5.21
C GLN A 65 3.93 2.40 5.16
N THR A 66 2.85 2.75 5.83
CA THR A 66 1.64 1.95 5.85
C THR A 66 0.50 2.77 5.27
N LEU A 67 -0.23 2.16 4.36
CA LEU A 67 -1.47 2.72 3.81
C LEU A 67 -2.65 2.17 4.61
N TYR A 68 -3.49 3.08 5.10
CA TYR A 68 -4.79 2.74 5.66
C TYR A 68 -5.87 3.26 4.73
N ALA A 69 -6.88 2.46 4.47
CA ALA A 69 -7.90 2.77 3.48
C ALA A 69 -9.23 2.14 3.89
N PRO A 70 -10.33 2.51 3.21
CA PRO A 70 -11.61 1.85 3.46
C PRO A 70 -11.52 0.35 3.23
N TYR A 71 -12.28 -0.41 4.01
CA TYR A 71 -12.24 -1.88 3.98
C TYR A 71 -12.43 -2.46 2.56
N ASP A 72 -13.32 -1.85 1.78
CA ASP A 72 -13.68 -2.37 0.45
C ASP A 72 -12.80 -1.84 -0.69
N ILE A 73 -11.66 -1.26 -0.39
CA ILE A 73 -10.73 -0.75 -1.40
C ILE A 73 -10.34 -1.84 -2.39
N VAL A 74 -10.26 -1.48 -3.66
CA VAL A 74 -9.78 -2.40 -4.71
C VAL A 74 -8.25 -2.27 -4.75
N LEU A 75 -7.58 -3.19 -4.08
CA LEU A 75 -6.13 -3.15 -3.93
C LEU A 75 -5.60 -4.54 -3.65
N ASP A 76 -4.54 -4.92 -4.34
CA ASP A 76 -3.87 -6.21 -4.17
C ASP A 76 -2.35 -6.05 -4.09
N SER A 77 -1.69 -7.11 -3.64
CA SER A 77 -0.23 -7.17 -3.63
C SER A 77 0.32 -6.92 -5.03
N GLY A 78 1.35 -6.10 -5.13
CA GLY A 78 1.98 -5.76 -6.39
C GLY A 78 1.37 -4.58 -7.12
N ASP A 79 0.22 -4.08 -6.68
CA ASP A 79 -0.36 -2.87 -7.26
C ASP A 79 0.52 -1.66 -6.92
N GLN A 80 0.41 -0.61 -7.74
CA GLN A 80 1.17 0.62 -7.54
C GLN A 80 0.28 1.71 -6.99
N VAL A 81 0.85 2.52 -6.11
CA VAL A 81 0.17 3.66 -5.49
C VAL A 81 1.03 4.90 -5.71
N GLN A 82 0.39 6.00 -6.10
CA GLN A 82 1.07 7.28 -6.23
C GLN A 82 0.45 8.29 -5.29
N TYR A 83 1.30 8.98 -4.54
CA TYR A 83 0.89 10.05 -3.64
C TYR A 83 1.99 11.09 -3.55
N GLU A 84 1.62 12.35 -3.74
CA GLU A 84 2.54 13.51 -3.69
C GLU A 84 3.79 13.32 -4.56
N GLY A 85 3.60 12.77 -5.76
CA GLY A 85 4.69 12.56 -6.71
C GLY A 85 5.58 11.36 -6.40
N GLN A 86 5.33 10.65 -5.31
CA GLN A 86 6.08 9.46 -4.97
C GLN A 86 5.32 8.20 -5.40
N LEU A 87 6.01 7.28 -6.03
CA LEU A 87 5.45 6.00 -6.47
C LEU A 87 5.82 4.91 -5.47
N TYR A 88 4.82 4.12 -5.09
CA TYR A 88 4.97 2.99 -4.16
C TYR A 88 4.43 1.72 -4.78
N SER A 89 4.92 0.57 -4.30
CA SER A 89 4.31 -0.73 -4.59
C SER A 89 3.68 -1.28 -3.32
N ILE A 90 2.60 -2.03 -3.48
CA ILE A 90 1.98 -2.74 -2.36
C ILE A 90 2.76 -4.02 -2.11
N GLU A 91 3.32 -4.14 -0.92
CA GLU A 91 4.13 -5.29 -0.53
C GLU A 91 3.33 -6.19 0.41
N GLY A 92 3.47 -7.50 0.20
CA GLY A 92 2.76 -8.46 1.03
C GLY A 92 1.27 -8.48 0.75
N ILE A 93 0.51 -8.93 1.72
CA ILE A 93 -0.94 -9.09 1.64
C ILE A 93 -1.63 -7.83 2.16
N VAL A 94 -2.69 -7.41 1.47
CA VAL A 94 -3.57 -6.35 1.97
C VAL A 94 -4.41 -6.93 3.10
N GLY A 95 -4.21 -6.42 4.31
CA GLY A 95 -4.98 -6.84 5.47
C GLY A 95 -6.31 -6.12 5.52
N ARG A 96 -7.38 -6.86 5.77
CA ARG A 96 -8.72 -6.28 5.90
C ARG A 96 -9.27 -6.64 7.26
N TRP A 97 -9.42 -5.62 8.09
CA TRP A 97 -9.81 -5.79 9.49
C TRP A 97 -11.32 -5.77 9.65
N ARG A 98 -11.84 -6.75 10.33
CA ARG A 98 -13.25 -6.83 10.68
C ARG A 98 -13.36 -7.04 12.18
N ASN A 99 -14.32 -6.37 12.83
CA ASN A 99 -14.56 -6.56 14.25
C ASN A 99 -15.09 -7.99 14.47
N PRO A 100 -14.36 -8.84 15.21
CA PRO A 100 -14.78 -10.24 15.39
C PRO A 100 -16.03 -10.40 16.26
N PHE A 101 -16.42 -9.37 17.01
CA PHE A 101 -17.59 -9.42 17.88
C PHE A 101 -18.86 -8.95 17.18
N THR A 102 -18.76 -7.96 16.30
CA THR A 102 -19.92 -7.38 15.61
C THR A 102 -19.99 -7.73 14.13
N GLY A 103 -18.89 -8.21 13.55
CA GLY A 103 -18.76 -8.44 12.10
C GLY A 103 -18.62 -7.17 11.29
N GLU A 104 -18.53 -6.02 11.94
CA GLU A 104 -18.42 -4.74 11.25
C GLU A 104 -17.07 -4.61 10.53
N LYS A 105 -17.13 -4.15 9.28
CA LYS A 105 -15.94 -3.90 8.47
C LYS A 105 -15.27 -2.61 8.96
N ALA A 106 -13.99 -2.69 9.31
CA ALA A 106 -13.27 -1.55 9.87
C ALA A 106 -12.39 -0.86 8.84
N ILE A 107 -11.28 -1.50 8.45
CA ILE A 107 -10.24 -0.82 7.68
C ILE A 107 -9.42 -1.82 6.88
N ALA A 108 -8.85 -1.36 5.77
CA ALA A 108 -7.82 -2.10 5.04
C ALA A 108 -6.46 -1.48 5.34
N GLU A 109 -5.44 -2.32 5.39
CA GLU A 109 -4.07 -1.93 5.71
C GLU A 109 -3.12 -2.61 4.74
N ALA A 110 -2.16 -1.85 4.22
CA ALA A 110 -1.16 -2.38 3.29
C ALA A 110 0.20 -1.74 3.53
N ALA A 111 1.25 -2.52 3.36
CA ALA A 111 2.62 -2.01 3.43
C ALA A 111 3.01 -1.41 2.08
N LEU A 112 3.64 -0.24 2.13
CA LEU A 112 4.10 0.47 0.93
C LEU A 112 5.62 0.38 0.84
N GLY A 113 6.11 -0.09 -0.30
CA GLY A 113 7.51 -0.03 -0.65
C GLY A 113 7.76 1.08 -1.66
N THR A 114 8.84 1.82 -1.48
CA THR A 114 9.20 2.90 -2.39
C THR A 114 9.75 2.34 -3.69
N ILE A 115 9.21 2.80 -4.82
CA ILE A 115 9.74 2.47 -6.13
C ILE A 115 10.68 3.59 -6.56
N ARG A 116 11.92 3.23 -6.88
CA ARG A 116 12.88 4.17 -7.45
C ARG A 116 12.85 4.03 -8.96
N GLU A 117 12.57 5.15 -9.63
CA GLU A 117 12.73 5.23 -11.07
C GLU A 117 14.22 5.47 -11.33
N GLY A 118 14.86 4.44 -11.87
CA GLY A 118 16.27 4.49 -12.20
C GLY A 118 16.55 5.12 -13.53
#